data_adae1bed4ecffdbc81bff509d79d7abc
#
_entry.id   adae1bed4ecffdbc81bff509d79d7abc
#
_cell.length_a   1.000
_cell.length_b   1.000
_cell.length_c   1.000
_cell.angle_alpha   90.00
_cell.angle_beta   90.00
_cell.angle_gamma   90.00
#
_symmetry.space_group_name_H-M   'P 1'
#
loop_
_entity.id
_entity.type
_entity.pdbx_description
1 polymer ?
#
loop_
_entity_poly.entity_id
_entity_poly.type
_entity_poly.pdbx_seq_one_letter_code
_entity_poly.pdbx_strand_id
1 'polypeptide(L)'
;DWAGTETILDGIDDSINGNIDIIETGITIDNVHTSFLVKTKEPMFTASEGTTVRILIDSDNNQNTGYYYPGIGADHLVEVYGEETGTVSSAMLYGFDNSRGKDDWNGFFSLTNIKANSTSAKGISTAIELQIANFDIGIDAGDGLKYLITASDLSGNMDITNVIDLSRNEYTYDESVSDRREITNSFRKGQLDGIDIDGEFTDWNS
;
A
#
# COMPACT_ATOMS: atom_id res chain seq x y z
N ASP A 1 -9.03 -0.11 13.08
CA ASP A 1 -10.08 0.75 12.56
C ASP A 1 -9.47 2.01 11.95
N TRP A 2 -9.66 2.18 10.64
CA TRP A 2 -9.19 3.33 9.87
C TRP A 2 -10.00 4.60 10.13
N ALA A 3 -10.92 4.58 11.08
CA ALA A 3 -11.68 5.75 11.49
C ALA A 3 -10.74 6.82 12.02
N GLY A 4 -10.60 7.91 11.26
CA GLY A 4 -9.69 9.03 11.56
C GLY A 4 -8.33 8.96 10.85
N THR A 5 -8.06 7.91 10.08
CA THR A 5 -7.01 7.90 9.07
C THR A 5 -7.62 8.41 7.77
N GLU A 6 -6.97 9.38 7.13
CA GLU A 6 -7.41 9.80 5.81
C GLU A 6 -7.06 8.70 4.81
N THR A 7 -8.06 8.30 4.06
CA THR A 7 -7.93 7.37 2.95
C THR A 7 -8.02 8.12 1.64
N ILE A 8 -7.40 7.58 0.61
CA ILE A 8 -7.40 8.12 -0.74
C ILE A 8 -8.39 7.30 -1.55
N LEU A 9 -9.36 7.99 -2.14
CA LEU A 9 -10.31 7.35 -3.03
C LEU A 9 -9.70 7.25 -4.43
N ASP A 10 -9.83 6.09 -5.04
CA ASP A 10 -9.54 5.86 -6.44
C ASP A 10 -10.83 5.94 -7.29
N GLY A 11 -10.71 5.95 -8.59
CA GLY A 11 -11.86 5.96 -9.49
C GLY A 11 -12.69 4.69 -9.31
N ILE A 12 -14.02 4.84 -9.19
CA ILE A 12 -14.92 3.70 -9.11
C ILE A 12 -15.30 3.29 -10.53
N ASP A 13 -15.32 1.99 -10.82
CA ASP A 13 -15.71 1.42 -12.12
C ASP A 13 -14.75 1.71 -13.27
N ASP A 14 -13.47 1.91 -13.00
CA ASP A 14 -12.44 2.05 -14.03
C ASP A 14 -11.74 0.72 -14.35
N SER A 15 -11.99 -0.32 -13.56
CA SER A 15 -11.60 -1.70 -13.88
C SER A 15 -12.78 -2.56 -14.38
N ILE A 16 -12.47 -3.53 -15.25
CA ILE A 16 -13.47 -4.48 -15.81
C ILE A 16 -14.03 -5.40 -14.72
N ASN A 17 -13.20 -5.79 -13.76
CA ASN A 17 -13.53 -6.75 -12.70
C ASN A 17 -13.51 -6.09 -11.33
N GLY A 18 -14.61 -6.12 -10.60
CA GLY A 18 -14.73 -5.48 -9.29
C GLY A 18 -13.80 -6.04 -8.22
N ASN A 19 -13.29 -7.28 -8.37
CA ASN A 19 -12.32 -7.89 -7.47
C ASN A 19 -10.90 -7.33 -7.61
N ILE A 20 -10.62 -6.57 -8.66
CA ILE A 20 -9.38 -5.82 -8.86
C ILE A 20 -9.60 -4.31 -8.96
N ASP A 21 -10.83 -3.83 -8.97
CA ASP A 21 -11.22 -2.42 -9.01
C ASP A 21 -10.93 -1.78 -7.64
N ILE A 22 -9.77 -1.12 -7.52
CA ILE A 22 -9.31 -0.46 -6.30
C ILE A 22 -10.16 0.80 -6.10
N ILE A 23 -10.86 0.89 -4.98
CA ILE A 23 -11.75 2.02 -4.70
C ILE A 23 -11.22 2.93 -3.58
N GLU A 24 -10.36 2.40 -2.73
CA GLU A 24 -9.85 3.15 -1.59
C GLU A 24 -8.51 2.57 -1.14
N THR A 25 -7.58 3.45 -0.80
CA THR A 25 -6.30 3.07 -0.21
C THR A 25 -6.01 3.92 1.02
N GLY A 26 -5.22 3.39 1.95
CA GLY A 26 -4.77 4.11 3.13
C GLY A 26 -3.34 3.74 3.48
N ILE A 27 -2.64 4.64 4.17
CA ILE A 27 -1.30 4.40 4.68
C ILE A 27 -1.13 5.04 6.05
N THR A 28 -0.42 4.36 6.94
CA THR A 28 0.08 4.93 8.19
C THR A 28 1.55 4.60 8.34
N ILE A 29 2.31 5.54 8.90
CA ILE A 29 3.75 5.35 9.19
C ILE A 29 3.96 5.71 10.65
N ASP A 30 4.33 4.73 11.46
CA ASP A 30 4.74 4.94 12.84
C ASP A 30 6.28 4.86 12.98
N ASN A 31 6.78 4.76 14.21
CA ASN A 31 8.23 4.69 14.46
C ASN A 31 8.88 3.37 14.01
N VAL A 32 8.09 2.33 13.75
CA VAL A 32 8.58 0.96 13.51
C VAL A 32 8.05 0.41 12.21
N HIS A 33 6.82 0.75 11.84
CA HIS A 33 6.12 0.14 10.73
C HIS A 33 5.47 1.14 9.79
N THR A 34 5.38 0.75 8.55
CA THR A 34 4.50 1.32 7.53
C THR A 34 3.39 0.30 7.26
N SER A 35 2.14 0.74 7.42
CA SER A 35 0.97 -0.10 7.22
C SER A 35 0.11 0.45 6.09
N PHE A 36 -0.41 -0.44 5.26
CA PHE A 36 -1.26 -0.11 4.12
C PHE A 36 -2.63 -0.77 4.24
N LEU A 37 -3.64 -0.06 3.79
CA LEU A 37 -4.97 -0.56 3.50
C LEU A 37 -5.21 -0.51 1.99
N VAL A 38 -5.76 -1.58 1.43
CA VAL A 38 -6.22 -1.61 0.04
C VAL A 38 -7.64 -2.17 0.02
N LYS A 39 -8.58 -1.43 -0.57
CA LYS A 39 -9.95 -1.89 -0.74
C LYS A 39 -10.32 -1.98 -2.21
N THR A 40 -11.05 -3.03 -2.56
CA THR A 40 -11.63 -3.22 -3.87
C THR A 40 -13.16 -3.19 -3.80
N LYS A 41 -13.77 -2.94 -4.93
CA LYS A 41 -15.23 -2.87 -5.06
C LYS A 41 -15.92 -4.19 -4.73
N GLU A 42 -15.34 -5.30 -5.18
CA GLU A 42 -15.81 -6.65 -4.91
C GLU A 42 -14.72 -7.47 -4.19
N PRO A 43 -15.07 -8.61 -3.57
CA PRO A 43 -14.12 -9.40 -2.81
C PRO A 43 -12.88 -9.80 -3.62
N MET A 44 -11.69 -9.49 -3.07
CA MET A 44 -10.41 -9.95 -3.60
C MET A 44 -10.24 -11.46 -3.40
N PHE A 45 -9.36 -12.06 -4.18
CA PHE A 45 -8.95 -13.47 -4.06
C PHE A 45 -10.10 -14.46 -4.16
N THR A 46 -11.20 -14.09 -4.82
CA THR A 46 -12.32 -15.00 -5.02
C THR A 46 -12.20 -15.74 -6.34
N ALA A 47 -12.33 -17.06 -6.27
CA ALA A 47 -12.51 -17.95 -7.41
C ALA A 47 -11.41 -17.94 -8.48
N SER A 48 -11.77 -18.42 -9.64
CA SER A 48 -10.95 -18.81 -10.79
C SER A 48 -10.05 -17.70 -11.39
N GLU A 49 -10.16 -16.47 -10.95
CA GLU A 49 -9.48 -15.34 -11.58
C GLU A 49 -8.22 -14.89 -10.88
N GLY A 50 -7.92 -15.40 -9.69
CA GLY A 50 -6.74 -15.10 -8.88
C GLY A 50 -6.38 -13.62 -8.89
N THR A 51 -6.36 -12.97 -7.73
CA THR A 51 -5.96 -11.57 -7.63
C THR A 51 -4.54 -11.46 -7.10
N THR A 52 -3.74 -10.59 -7.67
CA THR A 52 -2.45 -10.20 -7.13
C THR A 52 -2.48 -8.71 -6.85
N VAL A 53 -2.22 -8.32 -5.61
CA VAL A 53 -2.05 -6.91 -5.23
C VAL A 53 -0.56 -6.62 -5.13
N ARG A 54 -0.12 -5.52 -5.74
CA ARG A 54 1.26 -5.05 -5.68
C ARG A 54 1.30 -3.61 -5.22
N ILE A 55 2.30 -3.31 -4.39
CA ILE A 55 2.62 -1.94 -4.00
C ILE A 55 4.06 -1.67 -4.40
N LEU A 56 4.25 -0.70 -5.29
CA LEU A 56 5.57 -0.17 -5.63
C LEU A 56 5.87 1.00 -4.72
N ILE A 57 7.03 0.99 -4.07
CA ILE A 57 7.44 1.97 -3.05
C ILE A 57 8.77 2.60 -3.45
N ASP A 58 8.78 3.92 -3.59
CA ASP A 58 9.96 4.76 -3.75
C ASP A 58 10.26 5.36 -2.36
N SER A 59 11.19 4.73 -1.67
CA SER A 59 11.50 5.06 -0.28
C SER A 59 12.52 6.19 -0.14
N ASP A 60 13.32 6.45 -1.18
CA ASP A 60 14.31 7.53 -1.20
C ASP A 60 13.84 8.78 -1.97
N ASN A 61 12.61 8.75 -2.51
CA ASN A 61 12.00 9.81 -3.31
C ASN A 61 12.80 10.20 -4.56
N ASN A 62 13.52 9.26 -5.13
CA ASN A 62 14.42 9.49 -6.25
C ASN A 62 14.05 8.65 -7.48
N GLN A 63 13.37 9.23 -8.44
CA GLN A 63 13.00 8.55 -9.70
C GLN A 63 14.18 8.01 -10.51
N ASN A 64 15.43 8.30 -10.10
CA ASN A 64 16.63 7.82 -10.76
C ASN A 64 17.19 6.52 -10.18
N THR A 65 16.67 6.05 -9.08
CA THR A 65 16.91 4.76 -8.43
C THR A 65 15.70 3.87 -8.59
N GLY A 66 15.82 2.59 -8.29
CA GLY A 66 14.70 1.66 -8.32
C GLY A 66 14.16 1.30 -9.71
N TYR A 67 13.07 0.56 -9.72
CA TYR A 67 12.32 0.22 -10.92
C TYR A 67 11.51 1.43 -11.41
N TYR A 68 11.70 1.78 -12.67
CA TYR A 68 11.05 2.95 -13.24
C TYR A 68 9.58 2.66 -13.59
N TYR A 69 8.71 3.45 -13.00
CA TYR A 69 7.34 3.65 -13.46
C TYR A 69 7.08 5.17 -13.56
N PRO A 70 6.22 5.65 -14.48
CA PRO A 70 5.96 7.09 -14.60
C PRO A 70 5.59 7.73 -13.26
N GLY A 71 6.45 8.64 -12.79
CA GLY A 71 6.27 9.36 -11.51
C GLY A 71 6.97 8.75 -10.30
N ILE A 72 7.54 7.52 -10.39
CA ILE A 72 8.15 6.81 -9.28
C ILE A 72 9.39 6.02 -9.71
N GLY A 73 10.38 5.90 -8.83
CA GLY A 73 11.50 4.97 -8.94
C GLY A 73 11.42 3.97 -7.80
N ALA A 74 10.75 2.84 -8.02
CA ALA A 74 10.42 1.91 -6.95
C ALA A 74 11.63 1.11 -6.46
N ASP A 75 12.10 1.42 -5.24
CA ASP A 75 13.16 0.69 -4.55
C ASP A 75 12.66 -0.64 -4.00
N HIS A 76 11.36 -0.70 -3.68
CA HIS A 76 10.73 -1.87 -3.10
C HIS A 76 9.42 -2.20 -3.81
N LEU A 77 9.10 -3.49 -3.78
CA LEU A 77 7.85 -4.05 -4.26
C LEU A 77 7.26 -4.94 -3.17
N VAL A 78 5.99 -4.75 -2.88
CA VAL A 78 5.19 -5.73 -2.15
C VAL A 78 4.36 -6.52 -3.13
N GLU A 79 4.32 -7.83 -2.99
CA GLU A 79 3.38 -8.69 -3.68
C GLU A 79 2.54 -9.47 -2.68
N VAL A 80 1.23 -9.40 -2.84
CA VAL A 80 0.24 -10.12 -2.04
C VAL A 80 -0.57 -11.03 -2.96
N TYR A 81 -0.56 -12.31 -2.64
CA TYR A 81 -1.36 -13.33 -3.32
C TYR A 81 -2.41 -13.88 -2.37
N GLY A 82 -3.58 -14.16 -2.88
CA GLY A 82 -4.65 -14.81 -2.13
C GLY A 82 -5.01 -16.19 -2.67
N GLU A 83 -5.75 -16.93 -1.86
CA GLU A 83 -6.38 -18.18 -2.24
C GLU A 83 -7.82 -17.95 -2.67
N GLU A 84 -8.40 -18.89 -3.41
CA GLU A 84 -9.82 -18.87 -3.83
C GLU A 84 -10.82 -18.73 -2.66
N THR A 85 -10.34 -18.97 -1.44
CA THR A 85 -11.13 -18.78 -0.21
C THR A 85 -11.25 -17.31 0.21
N GLY A 86 -10.58 -16.39 -0.48
CA GLY A 86 -10.55 -14.96 -0.16
C GLY A 86 -9.54 -14.57 0.92
N THR A 87 -8.65 -15.49 1.30
CA THR A 87 -7.61 -15.25 2.30
C THR A 87 -6.27 -14.96 1.65
N VAL A 88 -5.44 -14.17 2.32
CA VAL A 88 -4.04 -13.98 1.91
C VAL A 88 -3.27 -15.27 2.08
N SER A 89 -2.65 -15.76 1.01
CA SER A 89 -1.82 -16.97 1.03
C SER A 89 -0.34 -16.65 1.14
N SER A 90 0.08 -15.51 0.61
CA SER A 90 1.48 -15.07 0.63
C SER A 90 1.55 -13.55 0.55
N ALA A 91 2.45 -12.96 1.32
CA ALA A 91 2.82 -11.56 1.20
C ALA A 91 4.34 -11.43 1.36
N MET A 92 4.97 -10.82 0.37
CA MET A 92 6.42 -10.74 0.25
C MET A 92 6.87 -9.33 -0.08
N LEU A 93 7.91 -8.88 0.60
CA LEU A 93 8.66 -7.67 0.27
C LEU A 93 9.87 -8.02 -0.59
N TYR A 94 10.08 -7.24 -1.64
CA TYR A 94 11.24 -7.30 -2.53
C TYR A 94 11.99 -5.98 -2.53
N GLY A 95 13.29 -6.04 -2.74
CA GLY A 95 14.14 -4.88 -3.03
C GLY A 95 14.54 -4.88 -4.50
N PHE A 96 14.86 -3.73 -5.05
CA PHE A 96 15.34 -3.60 -6.43
C PHE A 96 16.87 -3.49 -6.50
N ASP A 97 17.48 -4.28 -7.38
CA ASP A 97 18.92 -4.23 -7.67
C ASP A 97 19.21 -3.10 -8.65
N ASN A 98 19.70 -1.98 -8.16
CA ASN A 98 20.05 -0.80 -8.96
C ASN A 98 21.21 -1.04 -9.98
N SER A 99 21.85 -2.20 -9.99
CA SER A 99 22.78 -2.60 -11.05
C SER A 99 22.06 -3.09 -12.31
N ARG A 100 20.77 -3.36 -12.22
CA ARG A 100 19.91 -3.74 -13.35
C ARG A 100 19.38 -2.52 -14.09
N GLY A 101 18.88 -2.76 -15.31
CA GLY A 101 18.12 -1.73 -16.01
C GLY A 101 16.86 -1.35 -15.24
N LYS A 102 16.53 -0.07 -15.20
CA LYS A 102 15.37 0.43 -14.47
C LYS A 102 14.02 -0.12 -14.95
N ASP A 103 13.97 -0.67 -16.14
CA ASP A 103 12.82 -1.32 -16.77
C ASP A 103 12.87 -2.85 -16.68
N ASP A 104 13.92 -3.40 -16.03
CA ASP A 104 14.06 -4.86 -15.84
C ASP A 104 13.29 -5.30 -14.60
N TRP A 105 12.08 -5.85 -14.80
CA TRP A 105 11.28 -6.42 -13.71
C TRP A 105 12.02 -7.50 -12.91
N ASN A 106 12.96 -8.22 -13.52
CA ASN A 106 13.78 -9.23 -12.83
C ASN A 106 14.86 -8.61 -11.92
N GLY A 107 14.92 -7.29 -11.83
CA GLY A 107 15.73 -6.58 -10.84
C GLY A 107 15.19 -6.70 -9.41
N PHE A 108 13.92 -7.07 -9.23
CA PHE A 108 13.39 -7.32 -7.91
C PHE A 108 13.86 -8.66 -7.35
N PHE A 109 14.35 -8.65 -6.12
CA PHE A 109 14.77 -9.83 -5.37
C PHE A 109 14.08 -9.88 -3.99
N SER A 110 13.73 -11.07 -3.53
CA SER A 110 13.01 -11.25 -2.28
C SER A 110 13.84 -10.85 -1.06
N LEU A 111 13.25 -10.06 -0.18
CA LEU A 111 13.83 -9.64 1.10
C LEU A 111 13.25 -10.44 2.26
N THR A 112 11.96 -10.30 2.52
CA THR A 112 11.31 -10.93 3.67
C THR A 112 9.82 -11.14 3.43
N ASN A 113 9.23 -12.09 4.18
CA ASN A 113 7.78 -12.18 4.30
C ASN A 113 7.26 -11.04 5.18
N ILE A 114 6.12 -10.50 4.83
CA ILE A 114 5.46 -9.45 5.60
C ILE A 114 4.13 -9.94 6.17
N LYS A 115 3.63 -9.26 7.19
CA LYS A 115 2.26 -9.49 7.65
C LYS A 115 1.28 -8.90 6.65
N ALA A 116 0.33 -9.71 6.21
CA ALA A 116 -0.82 -9.25 5.46
C ALA A 116 -2.03 -10.11 5.81
N ASN A 117 -3.18 -9.49 5.94
CA ASN A 117 -4.41 -10.19 6.29
C ASN A 117 -5.60 -9.61 5.53
N SER A 118 -6.55 -10.47 5.20
CA SER A 118 -7.83 -10.05 4.67
C SER A 118 -8.79 -9.75 5.82
N THR A 119 -9.60 -8.73 5.69
CA THR A 119 -10.44 -8.19 6.77
C THR A 119 -11.67 -9.05 7.12
N SER A 120 -11.81 -10.21 6.52
CA SER A 120 -12.93 -11.12 6.78
C SER A 120 -12.47 -12.54 7.08
N ALA A 121 -12.90 -13.06 8.22
CA ALA A 121 -12.68 -14.45 8.63
C ALA A 121 -13.37 -15.49 7.72
N LYS A 122 -14.06 -15.11 6.66
CA LYS A 122 -14.89 -16.00 5.82
C LYS A 122 -14.71 -15.80 4.31
N GLY A 123 -13.59 -15.32 3.86
CA GLY A 123 -13.28 -15.31 2.42
C GLY A 123 -14.09 -14.37 1.54
N ILE A 124 -14.72 -13.34 2.12
CA ILE A 124 -15.51 -12.35 1.39
C ILE A 124 -14.94 -10.95 1.71
N SER A 125 -13.62 -10.83 1.75
CA SER A 125 -13.02 -9.54 2.06
C SER A 125 -12.85 -8.69 0.82
N THR A 126 -13.37 -7.48 0.88
CA THR A 126 -13.09 -6.40 -0.06
C THR A 126 -11.89 -5.55 0.35
N ALA A 127 -11.19 -5.92 1.43
CA ALA A 127 -10.06 -5.16 1.92
C ALA A 127 -8.94 -6.08 2.43
N ILE A 128 -7.71 -5.64 2.26
CA ILE A 128 -6.51 -6.21 2.88
C ILE A 128 -5.79 -5.13 3.66
N GLU A 129 -5.18 -5.55 4.75
CA GLU A 129 -4.19 -4.80 5.51
C GLU A 129 -2.85 -5.47 5.40
N LEU A 130 -1.80 -4.69 5.35
CA LEU A 130 -0.43 -5.20 5.38
C LEU A 130 0.49 -4.27 6.15
N GLN A 131 1.55 -4.84 6.70
CA GLN A 131 2.50 -4.12 7.53
C GLN A 131 3.93 -4.49 7.15
N ILE A 132 4.78 -3.46 6.99
CA ILE A 132 6.20 -3.56 6.65
C ILE A 132 6.99 -2.89 7.76
N ALA A 133 8.08 -3.50 8.21
CA ALA A 133 9.00 -2.82 9.11
C ALA A 133 9.72 -1.68 8.37
N ASN A 134 9.75 -0.49 8.93
CA ASN A 134 10.39 0.69 8.32
C ASN A 134 11.87 0.43 8.00
N PHE A 135 12.53 -0.35 8.87
CA PHE A 135 13.92 -0.78 8.65
C PHE A 135 14.12 -1.56 7.34
N ASP A 136 13.13 -2.39 6.94
CA ASP A 136 13.25 -3.22 5.74
C ASP A 136 13.12 -2.41 4.44
N ILE A 137 12.52 -1.22 4.51
CA ILE A 137 12.39 -0.28 3.38
C ILE A 137 13.24 0.98 3.53
N GLY A 138 14.09 1.03 4.56
CA GLY A 138 15.10 2.07 4.74
C GLY A 138 14.55 3.45 5.07
N ILE A 139 13.38 3.55 5.71
CA ILE A 139 12.79 4.83 6.14
C ILE A 139 12.79 4.96 7.65
N ASP A 140 12.88 6.21 8.12
CA ASP A 140 12.66 6.57 9.53
C ASP A 140 11.28 7.20 9.72
N ALA A 141 10.81 7.21 10.98
CA ALA A 141 9.57 7.89 11.32
C ALA A 141 9.65 9.37 10.95
N GLY A 142 8.88 9.75 9.97
CA GLY A 142 8.85 11.12 9.48
C GLY A 142 9.43 11.35 8.12
N ASP A 143 10.07 10.33 7.56
CA ASP A 143 10.39 10.34 6.16
C ASP A 143 9.10 10.22 5.35
N GLY A 144 9.06 10.92 4.23
CA GLY A 144 8.03 10.73 3.23
C GLY A 144 8.45 9.64 2.26
N LEU A 145 7.50 9.03 1.59
CA LEU A 145 7.73 8.10 0.51
C LEU A 145 6.73 8.35 -0.63
N LYS A 146 7.00 7.76 -1.78
CA LYS A 146 5.99 7.65 -2.85
C LYS A 146 5.59 6.20 -3.02
N TYR A 147 4.35 5.99 -3.40
CA TYR A 147 3.90 4.66 -3.73
C TYR A 147 2.78 4.69 -4.76
N LEU A 148 2.56 3.56 -5.38
CA LEU A 148 1.38 3.26 -6.17
C LEU A 148 0.97 1.82 -5.93
N ILE A 149 -0.30 1.53 -6.14
CA ILE A 149 -0.87 0.19 -5.93
C ILE A 149 -1.44 -0.31 -7.25
N THR A 150 -1.23 -1.58 -7.52
CA THR A 150 -1.88 -2.28 -8.63
C THR A 150 -2.60 -3.51 -8.12
N ALA A 151 -3.74 -3.81 -8.73
CA ALA A 151 -4.42 -5.09 -8.58
C ALA A 151 -4.59 -5.73 -9.97
N SER A 152 -4.30 -7.01 -10.09
CA SER A 152 -4.36 -7.73 -11.36
C SER A 152 -4.94 -9.12 -11.19
N ASP A 153 -5.62 -9.60 -12.24
CA ASP A 153 -6.14 -10.96 -12.34
C ASP A 153 -5.28 -11.85 -13.25
N LEU A 154 -5.62 -13.14 -13.32
CA LEU A 154 -4.92 -14.10 -14.18
C LEU A 154 -5.20 -13.89 -15.67
N SER A 155 -6.25 -13.16 -16.02
CA SER A 155 -6.60 -12.84 -17.41
C SER A 155 -5.78 -11.67 -17.97
N GLY A 156 -4.96 -11.03 -17.10
CA GLY A 156 -4.12 -9.90 -17.46
C GLY A 156 -4.83 -8.55 -17.37
N ASN A 157 -6.03 -8.51 -16.82
CA ASN A 157 -6.64 -7.24 -16.45
C ASN A 157 -5.92 -6.66 -15.23
N MET A 158 -5.82 -5.34 -15.18
CA MET A 158 -5.12 -4.65 -14.11
C MET A 158 -5.80 -3.31 -13.84
N ASP A 159 -5.89 -2.98 -12.58
CA ASP A 159 -6.18 -1.67 -12.09
C ASP A 159 -4.95 -1.05 -11.43
N ILE A 160 -4.84 0.27 -11.42
CA ILE A 160 -3.67 0.99 -10.94
C ILE A 160 -4.04 2.36 -10.39
N THR A 161 -3.62 2.65 -9.18
CA THR A 161 -3.80 3.97 -8.57
C THR A 161 -2.88 5.02 -9.20
N ASN A 162 -3.19 6.28 -9.01
CA ASN A 162 -2.21 7.34 -9.21
C ASN A 162 -1.02 7.18 -8.25
N VAL A 163 0.14 7.76 -8.60
CA VAL A 163 1.26 7.86 -7.65
C VAL A 163 0.85 8.75 -6.50
N ILE A 164 0.94 8.22 -5.29
CA ILE A 164 0.68 8.94 -4.04
C ILE A 164 2.03 9.41 -3.50
N ASP A 165 2.17 10.72 -3.34
CA ASP A 165 3.41 11.38 -2.94
C ASP A 165 3.27 11.95 -1.52
N LEU A 166 3.86 11.27 -0.55
CA LEU A 166 3.90 11.67 0.85
C LEU A 166 5.15 12.48 1.20
N SER A 167 6.08 12.65 0.25
CA SER A 167 7.34 13.36 0.47
C SER A 167 7.16 14.88 0.63
N ARG A 168 6.02 15.40 0.22
CA ARG A 168 5.72 16.84 0.19
C ARG A 168 4.97 17.38 1.39
N ASN A 169 4.72 16.57 2.39
CA ASN A 169 4.12 17.04 3.62
C ASN A 169 5.15 17.80 4.48
N GLU A 170 5.59 18.96 3.99
CA GLU A 170 6.15 19.98 4.87
C GLU A 170 5.01 20.45 5.78
N TYR A 171 4.86 19.83 6.94
CA TYR A 171 4.08 20.39 8.02
C TYR A 171 4.81 21.62 8.54
N THR A 172 4.59 22.76 7.90
CA THR A 172 4.75 24.03 8.59
C THR A 172 3.53 24.16 9.50
N TYR A 173 3.72 23.81 10.77
CA TYR A 173 2.73 24.10 11.79
C TYR A 173 2.67 25.62 11.95
N ASP A 174 1.73 26.24 11.27
CA ASP A 174 1.39 27.64 11.49
C ASP A 174 0.21 27.71 12.47
N GLU A 175 0.51 28.02 13.74
CA GLU A 175 -0.50 28.19 14.77
C GLU A 175 -1.51 29.31 14.47
N SER A 176 -1.22 30.15 13.50
CA SER A 176 -2.05 31.34 13.16
C SER A 176 -3.18 31.04 12.19
N VAL A 177 -3.23 29.87 11.54
CA VAL A 177 -4.25 29.54 10.55
C VAL A 177 -5.31 28.63 11.16
N SER A 178 -6.43 29.21 11.54
CA SER A 178 -7.60 28.50 12.08
C SER A 178 -8.45 27.76 11.03
N ASP A 179 -8.05 27.76 9.77
CA ASP A 179 -8.79 27.14 8.67
C ASP A 179 -7.98 25.99 8.04
N ARG A 180 -8.16 24.83 8.63
CA ARG A 180 -7.51 23.58 8.19
C ARG A 180 -8.36 22.89 7.12
N ARG A 181 -8.35 23.38 5.92
CA ARG A 181 -8.96 22.69 4.79
C ARG A 181 -7.96 22.61 3.66
N GLU A 182 -7.75 21.40 3.23
CA GLU A 182 -6.94 20.92 2.14
C GLU A 182 -5.64 20.27 2.58
N ILE A 183 -5.78 19.07 3.11
CA ILE A 183 -4.71 18.09 3.07
C ILE A 183 -5.10 17.10 1.97
N THR A 184 -4.49 17.24 0.81
CA THR A 184 -4.78 16.41 -0.36
C THR A 184 -4.07 15.05 -0.31
N ASN A 185 -3.11 14.87 0.58
CA ASN A 185 -2.48 13.57 0.88
C ASN A 185 -2.16 13.58 2.37
N SER A 186 -2.93 12.88 3.15
CA SER A 186 -2.65 12.78 4.57
C SER A 186 -2.24 11.36 4.94
N PHE A 187 -1.11 11.27 5.58
CA PHE A 187 -0.78 10.12 6.38
C PHE A 187 -0.80 10.54 7.85
N ARG A 188 -1.27 9.70 8.72
CA ARG A 188 -1.19 9.94 10.14
C ARG A 188 0.22 9.62 10.62
N LYS A 189 1.01 10.66 10.88
CA LYS A 189 2.24 10.53 11.66
C LYS A 189 1.84 10.51 13.13
N GLY A 190 1.80 9.36 13.75
CA GLY A 190 1.44 9.22 15.15
C GLY A 190 2.06 7.98 15.76
N GLN A 191 2.30 8.04 17.05
CA GLN A 191 2.54 6.84 17.84
C GLN A 191 1.25 6.03 17.85
N LEU A 192 1.18 5.00 17.03
CA LEU A 192 0.22 3.94 17.15
C LEU A 192 0.97 2.77 17.79
N ASP A 193 1.07 2.79 19.12
CA ASP A 193 1.60 1.64 19.85
C ASP A 193 0.57 0.50 19.74
N GLY A 194 0.95 -0.57 19.07
CA GLY A 194 0.22 -1.83 19.18
C GLY A 194 -0.82 -2.13 18.11
N ILE A 195 -0.66 -1.65 16.87
CA ILE A 195 -1.47 -2.19 15.76
C ILE A 195 -1.11 -3.65 15.55
N ASP A 196 -2.07 -4.54 15.64
CA ASP A 196 -1.93 -5.95 15.30
C ASP A 196 -2.66 -6.26 13.98
N ILE A 197 -1.96 -6.89 13.06
CA ILE A 197 -2.53 -7.30 11.78
C ILE A 197 -3.21 -8.65 11.97
N ASP A 198 -4.43 -8.62 12.48
CA ASP A 198 -5.22 -9.81 12.80
C ASP A 198 -6.55 -9.91 12.02
N GLY A 199 -6.84 -8.88 11.18
CA GLY A 199 -8.09 -8.76 10.44
C GLY A 199 -9.20 -8.07 11.22
N GLU A 200 -8.90 -7.56 12.42
CA GLU A 200 -9.78 -6.72 13.22
C GLU A 200 -9.19 -5.30 13.27
N PHE A 201 -10.04 -4.28 13.20
CA PHE A 201 -9.60 -2.88 13.10
C PHE A 201 -9.75 -2.12 14.42
N THR A 202 -9.90 -2.82 15.53
CA THR A 202 -10.23 -2.21 16.83
C THR A 202 -9.04 -1.52 17.48
N ASP A 203 -7.83 -1.91 17.13
CA ASP A 203 -6.56 -1.40 17.65
C ASP A 203 -6.06 -0.12 16.95
N TRP A 204 -6.72 0.29 15.86
CA TRP A 204 -6.42 1.53 15.14
C TRP A 204 -7.05 2.79 15.77
N ASN A 205 -7.80 2.62 16.84
CA ASN A 205 -8.54 3.68 17.53
C ASN A 205 -7.78 4.38 18.66
N SER A 206 -6.51 4.11 18.88
CA SER A 206 -5.73 4.66 20.01
C SER A 206 -5.01 5.96 19.68
#